data_bc097181c760d3753dbca58ce37cf440
#
_entry.id   bc097181c760d3753dbca58ce37cf440
#
_cell.length_a   1.000
_cell.length_b   1.000
_cell.length_c   1.000
_cell.angle_alpha   90.00
_cell.angle_beta   90.00
_cell.angle_gamma   90.00
#
_symmetry.space_group_name_H-M   'P 1'
#
loop_
_entity.id
_entity.type
_entity.pdbx_description
1 polymer ?
#
loop_
_entity_poly.entity_id
_entity_poly.type
_entity_poly.pdbx_seq_one_letter_code
_entity_poly.pdbx_strand_id
1 'polypeptide(L)'
;RFLKEDLSVKKDSSVPQILIYHTHSQEAFADSREGQTEDTIVGVGDHLTELLEKTYGYQVIHITDAFDMMGGTLDRSKAYDYARASIEKVLEENPTIEVVIDLHRDGVPDERHLVTQVNGKPTAQLLFYNGLSYTVSQGAVSYLPNPYIEENLAFSFQLEYQAAQYYPDLYRGIYLAGLRYNLHLKPRALLLEAGAQTNTVEEVRNAMEPFADILNRVLKGSDKEG
;
A
#
# COMPACT_ATOMS: atom_id res chain seq x y z
N ARG A 1 13.25 0.98 -18.65
CA ARG A 1 14.11 0.67 -17.52
C ARG A 1 13.30 -0.01 -16.40
N PHE A 2 12.33 0.63 -15.77
CA PHE A 2 11.57 0.13 -14.63
C PHE A 2 10.85 -1.20 -14.88
N LEU A 3 10.30 -1.44 -16.08
CA LEU A 3 9.67 -2.71 -16.44
C LEU A 3 10.66 -3.89 -16.60
N LYS A 4 11.97 -3.63 -16.63
CA LYS A 4 13.01 -4.65 -16.78
C LYS A 4 13.69 -5.02 -15.46
N GLU A 5 13.36 -4.32 -14.39
CA GLU A 5 13.90 -4.59 -13.07
C GLU A 5 13.28 -5.87 -12.51
N ASP A 6 14.11 -6.75 -12.01
CA ASP A 6 13.65 -7.99 -11.39
C ASP A 6 13.14 -7.69 -9.98
N LEU A 7 11.83 -7.69 -9.81
CA LEU A 7 11.14 -7.50 -8.55
C LEU A 7 10.59 -8.81 -7.98
N SER A 8 10.97 -9.93 -8.56
CA SER A 8 10.53 -11.24 -8.09
C SER A 8 10.98 -11.50 -6.65
N VAL A 9 10.12 -12.19 -5.91
CA VAL A 9 10.36 -12.68 -4.56
C VAL A 9 10.22 -14.19 -4.57
N LYS A 10 11.24 -14.87 -4.06
CA LYS A 10 11.14 -16.32 -3.89
C LYS A 10 10.10 -16.61 -2.81
N LYS A 11 8.94 -17.09 -3.23
CA LYS A 11 7.84 -17.39 -2.31
C LYS A 11 8.24 -18.46 -1.29
N ASP A 12 8.04 -18.13 -0.01
CA ASP A 12 8.22 -19.04 1.12
C ASP A 12 7.13 -18.74 2.17
N SER A 13 6.14 -19.62 2.26
CA SER A 13 5.04 -19.48 3.22
C SER A 13 5.43 -19.79 4.67
N SER A 14 6.67 -20.19 4.92
CA SER A 14 7.17 -20.48 6.29
C SER A 14 7.73 -19.25 7.00
N VAL A 15 7.99 -18.17 6.28
CA VAL A 15 8.59 -16.94 6.81
C VAL A 15 7.87 -15.69 6.30
N PRO A 16 7.77 -14.61 7.10
CA PRO A 16 7.16 -13.36 6.67
C PRO A 16 7.88 -12.76 5.44
N GLN A 17 7.13 -12.40 4.42
CA GLN A 17 7.65 -11.80 3.19
C GLN A 17 7.04 -10.42 2.88
N ILE A 18 5.85 -10.15 3.40
CA ILE A 18 5.10 -8.91 3.19
C ILE A 18 4.73 -8.32 4.54
N LEU A 19 4.94 -7.02 4.69
CA LEU A 19 4.47 -6.23 5.82
C LEU A 19 3.39 -5.28 5.35
N ILE A 20 2.24 -5.28 6.01
CA ILE A 20 1.16 -4.32 5.84
C ILE A 20 1.00 -3.53 7.14
N TYR A 21 0.84 -2.24 7.05
CA TYR A 21 0.57 -1.35 8.18
C TYR A 21 -0.25 -0.14 7.74
N HIS A 22 -0.65 0.70 8.68
CA HIS A 22 -1.47 1.88 8.45
C HIS A 22 -0.92 3.05 9.26
N THR A 23 -0.24 3.99 8.62
CA THR A 23 0.17 5.23 9.32
C THR A 23 -1.05 5.97 9.86
N HIS A 24 -2.18 5.91 9.14
CA HIS A 24 -3.46 6.51 9.55
C HIS A 24 -4.54 5.43 9.74
N SER A 25 -4.50 4.72 10.86
CA SER A 25 -5.39 3.59 11.16
C SER A 25 -6.88 3.97 11.32
N GLN A 26 -7.16 5.26 11.64
CA GLN A 26 -8.53 5.74 11.85
C GLN A 26 -9.24 6.14 10.55
N GLU A 27 -8.66 5.87 9.40
CA GLU A 27 -9.30 6.16 8.11
C GLU A 27 -10.53 5.28 7.90
N ALA A 28 -11.69 5.94 7.80
CA ALA A 28 -13.00 5.33 7.65
C ALA A 28 -13.63 5.69 6.29
N PHE A 29 -14.73 5.02 5.93
CA PHE A 29 -15.46 5.13 4.68
C PHE A 29 -16.89 5.64 4.90
N ALA A 30 -17.64 5.84 3.83
CA ALA A 30 -18.97 6.45 3.87
C ALA A 30 -19.97 5.69 4.72
N ASP A 31 -19.84 4.37 4.81
CA ASP A 31 -20.74 3.47 5.55
C ASP A 31 -20.07 2.80 6.77
N SER A 32 -18.87 3.24 7.16
CA SER A 32 -18.20 2.74 8.36
C SER A 32 -19.04 2.99 9.60
N ARG A 33 -19.23 1.95 10.40
CA ARG A 33 -19.90 2.07 11.71
C ARG A 33 -18.91 2.63 12.73
N GLU A 34 -19.38 3.53 13.58
CA GLU A 34 -18.53 4.14 14.60
C GLU A 34 -17.97 3.08 15.56
N GLY A 35 -16.68 3.14 15.83
CA GLY A 35 -15.98 2.25 16.75
C GLY A 35 -15.75 0.82 16.23
N GLN A 36 -16.11 0.52 14.97
CA GLN A 36 -15.87 -0.78 14.35
C GLN A 36 -14.62 -0.73 13.50
N THR A 37 -13.51 -1.29 14.01
CA THR A 37 -12.21 -1.30 13.31
C THR A 37 -12.28 -2.08 11.99
N GLU A 38 -13.11 -3.11 11.93
CA GLU A 38 -13.33 -3.89 10.71
C GLU A 38 -13.92 -3.07 9.55
N ASP A 39 -14.54 -1.93 9.84
CA ASP A 39 -15.10 -1.03 8.83
C ASP A 39 -14.12 0.11 8.44
N THR A 40 -12.90 0.07 8.94
CA THR A 40 -11.85 1.04 8.61
C THR A 40 -10.83 0.45 7.65
N ILE A 41 -9.82 1.26 7.32
CA ILE A 41 -8.69 0.82 6.51
C ILE A 41 -7.96 -0.40 7.12
N VAL A 42 -8.01 -0.58 8.45
CA VAL A 42 -7.44 -1.74 9.14
C VAL A 42 -8.17 -3.03 8.73
N GLY A 43 -9.50 -3.03 8.70
CA GLY A 43 -10.29 -4.17 8.23
C GLY A 43 -10.09 -4.46 6.74
N VAL A 44 -9.77 -3.46 5.93
CA VAL A 44 -9.34 -3.66 4.54
C VAL A 44 -7.97 -4.34 4.49
N GLY A 45 -7.05 -3.97 5.37
CA GLY A 45 -5.75 -4.62 5.54
C GLY A 45 -5.86 -6.08 5.97
N ASP A 46 -6.79 -6.41 6.87
CA ASP A 46 -7.10 -7.80 7.25
C ASP A 46 -7.55 -8.61 6.04
N HIS A 47 -8.44 -8.05 5.21
CA HIS A 47 -8.91 -8.71 4.01
C HIS A 47 -7.79 -8.92 2.97
N LEU A 48 -6.93 -7.93 2.76
CA LEU A 48 -5.76 -8.07 1.88
C LEU A 48 -4.79 -9.14 2.40
N THR A 49 -4.55 -9.17 3.71
CA THR A 49 -3.71 -10.19 4.36
C THR A 49 -4.26 -11.59 4.09
N GLU A 50 -5.57 -11.78 4.30
CA GLU A 50 -6.23 -13.07 4.05
C GLU A 50 -6.10 -13.52 2.58
N LEU A 51 -6.27 -12.60 1.62
CA LEU A 51 -6.09 -12.89 0.20
C LEU A 51 -4.66 -13.31 -0.12
N LEU A 52 -3.66 -12.56 0.37
CA LEU A 52 -2.25 -12.84 0.11
C LEU A 52 -1.82 -14.18 0.72
N GLU A 53 -2.30 -14.52 1.91
CA GLU A 53 -1.98 -15.77 2.56
C GLU A 53 -2.73 -16.97 1.98
N LYS A 54 -4.07 -16.90 1.92
CA LYS A 54 -4.89 -18.05 1.53
C LYS A 54 -4.92 -18.32 0.05
N THR A 55 -4.90 -17.26 -0.78
CA THR A 55 -5.00 -17.40 -2.23
C THR A 55 -3.63 -17.50 -2.89
N TYR A 56 -2.66 -16.70 -2.42
CA TYR A 56 -1.36 -16.61 -3.07
C TYR A 56 -0.22 -17.27 -2.30
N GLY A 57 -0.42 -17.65 -1.04
CA GLY A 57 0.55 -18.41 -0.24
C GLY A 57 1.77 -17.62 0.20
N TYR A 58 1.65 -16.30 0.37
CA TYR A 58 2.63 -15.48 1.08
C TYR A 58 2.39 -15.58 2.58
N GLN A 59 3.41 -15.33 3.40
CA GLN A 59 3.21 -15.04 4.81
C GLN A 59 3.30 -13.53 5.03
N VAL A 60 2.29 -12.97 5.71
CA VAL A 60 2.13 -11.54 5.91
C VAL A 60 2.21 -11.20 7.40
N ILE A 61 2.91 -10.13 7.74
CA ILE A 61 2.74 -9.46 9.03
C ILE A 61 1.84 -8.25 8.78
N HIS A 62 0.69 -8.19 9.48
CA HIS A 62 -0.20 -7.05 9.46
C HIS A 62 -0.14 -6.34 10.81
N ILE A 63 0.39 -5.11 10.83
CA ILE A 63 0.43 -4.26 12.02
C ILE A 63 -0.86 -3.46 12.08
N THR A 64 -1.61 -3.62 13.17
CA THR A 64 -2.90 -2.95 13.41
C THR A 64 -2.83 -1.86 14.46
N ASP A 65 -1.61 -1.49 14.90
CA ASP A 65 -1.39 -0.43 15.87
C ASP A 65 -1.91 0.93 15.36
N ALA A 66 -2.49 1.71 16.26
CA ALA A 66 -3.05 3.03 15.96
C ALA A 66 -2.00 4.13 16.11
N PHE A 67 -1.12 4.29 15.13
CA PHE A 67 -0.03 5.28 15.16
C PHE A 67 -0.53 6.73 15.18
N ASP A 68 -1.68 7.01 14.63
CA ASP A 68 -2.34 8.31 14.64
C ASP A 68 -3.13 8.60 15.93
N MET A 69 -3.22 7.62 16.85
CA MET A 69 -3.89 7.73 18.14
C MET A 69 -2.93 7.62 19.34
N MET A 70 -1.63 7.72 19.12
CA MET A 70 -0.65 7.67 20.20
C MET A 70 -0.85 8.82 21.19
N GLY A 71 -1.13 8.48 22.46
CA GLY A 71 -1.50 9.46 23.49
C GLY A 71 -3.01 9.66 23.67
N GLY A 72 -3.86 8.87 23.03
CA GLY A 72 -5.33 8.84 23.21
C GLY A 72 -6.08 9.94 22.45
N THR A 73 -5.43 10.74 21.64
CA THR A 73 -6.02 11.75 20.75
C THR A 73 -5.48 11.59 19.33
N LEU A 74 -6.32 11.92 18.34
CA LEU A 74 -5.92 11.85 16.94
C LEU A 74 -4.82 12.89 16.65
N ASP A 75 -3.61 12.43 16.34
CA ASP A 75 -2.47 13.25 15.90
C ASP A 75 -1.82 12.64 14.66
N ARG A 76 -2.22 13.12 13.50
CA ARG A 76 -1.69 12.67 12.21
C ARG A 76 -0.29 13.21 11.93
N SER A 77 0.15 14.27 12.61
CA SER A 77 1.42 14.95 12.34
C SER A 77 2.64 14.11 12.71
N LYS A 78 2.51 13.30 13.77
CA LYS A 78 3.58 12.41 14.27
C LYS A 78 3.39 10.94 13.90
N ALA A 79 2.29 10.60 13.24
CA ALA A 79 1.94 9.21 12.92
C ALA A 79 3.06 8.50 12.13
N TYR A 80 3.67 9.18 11.15
CA TYR A 80 4.80 8.62 10.38
C TYR A 80 6.03 8.30 11.24
N ASP A 81 6.34 9.10 12.26
CA ASP A 81 7.47 8.85 13.16
C ASP A 81 7.19 7.66 14.09
N TYR A 82 5.98 7.57 14.63
CA TYR A 82 5.57 6.43 15.44
C TYR A 82 5.52 5.13 14.62
N ALA A 83 4.93 5.17 13.44
CA ALA A 83 4.91 4.04 12.52
C ALA A 83 6.33 3.58 12.18
N ARG A 84 7.24 4.52 11.85
CA ARG A 84 8.61 4.19 11.50
C ARG A 84 9.30 3.39 12.59
N ALA A 85 9.22 3.81 13.85
CA ALA A 85 9.88 3.13 14.96
C ALA A 85 9.39 1.67 15.12
N SER A 86 8.09 1.43 14.93
CA SER A 86 7.51 0.08 14.96
C SER A 86 7.95 -0.76 13.77
N ILE A 87 7.91 -0.19 12.56
CA ILE A 87 8.26 -0.89 11.31
C ILE A 87 9.73 -1.27 11.30
N GLU A 88 10.64 -0.36 11.69
CA GLU A 88 12.09 -0.62 11.77
C GLU A 88 12.36 -1.84 12.67
N LYS A 89 11.71 -1.91 13.83
CA LYS A 89 11.82 -3.06 14.73
C LYS A 89 11.31 -4.36 14.09
N VAL A 90 10.15 -4.34 13.46
CA VAL A 90 9.58 -5.53 12.79
C VAL A 90 10.49 -5.99 11.65
N LEU A 91 11.05 -5.07 10.86
CA LEU A 91 11.98 -5.40 9.78
C LEU A 91 13.32 -5.97 10.28
N GLU A 92 13.80 -5.49 11.44
CA GLU A 92 15.00 -6.04 12.08
C GLU A 92 14.76 -7.47 12.59
N GLU A 93 13.60 -7.71 13.20
CA GLU A 93 13.21 -9.03 13.72
C GLU A 93 12.84 -10.03 12.60
N ASN A 94 12.43 -9.54 11.42
CA ASN A 94 11.99 -10.34 10.29
C ASN A 94 12.71 -9.94 8.99
N PRO A 95 13.99 -10.28 8.83
CA PRO A 95 14.80 -9.86 7.66
C PRO A 95 14.33 -10.45 6.33
N THR A 96 13.44 -11.44 6.35
CA THR A 96 12.82 -12.07 5.18
C THR A 96 11.72 -11.21 4.53
N ILE A 97 11.29 -10.14 5.19
CA ILE A 97 10.31 -9.20 4.61
C ILE A 97 10.98 -8.42 3.47
N GLU A 98 10.40 -8.54 2.29
CA GLU A 98 10.87 -7.90 1.06
C GLU A 98 9.92 -6.82 0.53
N VAL A 99 8.65 -6.86 0.93
CA VAL A 99 7.61 -5.92 0.50
C VAL A 99 6.99 -5.22 1.70
N VAL A 100 6.84 -3.90 1.63
CA VAL A 100 6.23 -3.09 2.70
C VAL A 100 5.13 -2.22 2.11
N ILE A 101 3.92 -2.33 2.64
CA ILE A 101 2.74 -1.61 2.18
C ILE A 101 2.17 -0.77 3.32
N ASP A 102 2.18 0.54 3.16
CA ASP A 102 1.41 1.48 3.98
C ASP A 102 0.04 1.66 3.31
N LEU A 103 -0.99 1.02 3.85
CA LEU A 103 -2.31 0.99 3.24
C LEU A 103 -3.18 2.10 3.82
N HIS A 104 -3.66 2.97 2.94
CA HIS A 104 -4.45 4.16 3.19
C HIS A 104 -5.72 4.22 2.33
N ARG A 105 -6.57 5.18 2.62
CA ARG A 105 -7.54 5.73 1.71
C ARG A 105 -7.23 7.19 1.41
N ASP A 106 -7.58 7.66 0.23
CA ASP A 106 -7.40 9.06 -0.18
C ASP A 106 -8.41 10.00 0.51
N GLY A 107 -8.17 11.29 0.46
CA GLY A 107 -9.09 12.36 0.83
C GLY A 107 -9.48 13.17 -0.40
N VAL A 108 -10.75 13.14 -0.78
CA VAL A 108 -11.27 13.82 -1.98
C VAL A 108 -12.46 14.70 -1.63
N PRO A 109 -12.85 15.66 -2.50
CA PRO A 109 -14.12 16.37 -2.33
C PRO A 109 -15.32 15.41 -2.25
N ASP A 110 -16.32 15.75 -1.44
CA ASP A 110 -17.44 14.84 -1.11
C ASP A 110 -18.27 14.41 -2.32
N GLU A 111 -18.29 15.22 -3.38
CA GLU A 111 -18.96 14.90 -4.65
C GLU A 111 -18.17 13.90 -5.52
N ARG A 112 -16.96 13.54 -5.14
CA ARG A 112 -16.10 12.65 -5.91
C ARG A 112 -16.16 11.24 -5.37
N HIS A 113 -16.66 10.30 -6.17
CA HIS A 113 -16.73 8.88 -5.85
C HIS A 113 -15.76 8.09 -6.74
N LEU A 114 -14.76 7.47 -6.13
CA LEU A 114 -13.65 6.76 -6.83
C LEU A 114 -14.02 5.30 -7.04
N VAL A 115 -14.91 5.01 -7.95
CA VAL A 115 -15.45 3.67 -8.19
C VAL A 115 -15.38 3.26 -9.66
N THR A 116 -15.13 1.99 -9.91
CA THR A 116 -15.21 1.31 -11.19
C THR A 116 -15.91 -0.04 -11.04
N GLN A 117 -15.96 -0.84 -12.10
CA GLN A 117 -16.47 -2.20 -12.08
C GLN A 117 -15.35 -3.19 -12.38
N VAL A 118 -15.13 -4.16 -11.49
CA VAL A 118 -14.20 -5.27 -11.70
C VAL A 118 -14.95 -6.58 -11.47
N ASN A 119 -14.98 -7.43 -12.49
CA ASN A 119 -15.70 -8.72 -12.44
C ASN A 119 -17.18 -8.58 -12.01
N GLY A 120 -17.83 -7.49 -12.40
CA GLY A 120 -19.23 -7.20 -12.05
C GLY A 120 -19.46 -6.69 -10.63
N LYS A 121 -18.39 -6.40 -9.86
CA LYS A 121 -18.48 -5.83 -8.51
C LYS A 121 -18.11 -4.33 -8.53
N PRO A 122 -18.83 -3.47 -7.81
CA PRO A 122 -18.38 -2.09 -7.58
C PRO A 122 -17.05 -2.13 -6.80
N THR A 123 -16.04 -1.45 -7.32
CA THR A 123 -14.66 -1.58 -6.87
C THR A 123 -14.02 -0.20 -6.76
N ALA A 124 -13.44 0.11 -5.61
CA ALA A 124 -12.74 1.36 -5.42
C ALA A 124 -11.49 1.44 -6.30
N GLN A 125 -11.20 2.63 -6.81
CA GLN A 125 -9.99 2.86 -7.61
C GLN A 125 -8.76 3.06 -6.73
N LEU A 126 -7.60 2.63 -7.20
CA LEU A 126 -6.33 2.66 -6.49
C LEU A 126 -5.40 3.76 -7.01
N LEU A 127 -4.58 4.32 -6.11
CA LEU A 127 -3.50 5.23 -6.45
C LEU A 127 -2.19 4.73 -5.82
N PHE A 128 -1.13 4.63 -6.61
CA PHE A 128 0.20 4.25 -6.14
C PHE A 128 1.00 5.50 -5.79
N TYR A 129 1.37 5.65 -4.53
CA TYR A 129 1.97 6.86 -4.00
C TYR A 129 3.46 6.66 -3.72
N ASN A 130 4.31 7.56 -4.21
CA ASN A 130 5.75 7.48 -4.07
C ASN A 130 6.33 8.76 -3.46
N GLY A 131 7.15 8.60 -2.43
CA GLY A 131 7.89 9.68 -1.80
C GLY A 131 9.28 9.85 -2.41
N LEU A 132 9.53 11.02 -3.02
CA LEU A 132 10.76 11.26 -3.79
C LEU A 132 11.89 11.89 -2.96
N SER A 133 11.61 12.35 -1.73
CA SER A 133 12.56 13.18 -0.97
C SER A 133 13.13 14.34 -1.81
N TYR A 134 12.30 14.93 -2.64
CA TYR A 134 12.63 15.98 -3.58
C TYR A 134 11.45 16.93 -3.76
N THR A 135 11.71 18.23 -3.63
CA THR A 135 10.72 19.29 -3.88
C THR A 135 11.16 20.22 -5.01
N VAL A 136 10.20 20.75 -5.75
CA VAL A 136 10.49 21.71 -6.84
C VAL A 136 11.20 22.96 -6.32
N SER A 137 10.88 23.41 -5.10
CA SER A 137 11.42 24.65 -4.51
C SER A 137 12.80 24.49 -3.89
N GLN A 138 13.16 23.29 -3.39
CA GLN A 138 14.39 23.07 -2.61
C GLN A 138 15.32 22.02 -3.22
N GLY A 139 14.87 21.30 -4.26
CA GLY A 139 15.61 20.15 -4.76
C GLY A 139 15.55 18.97 -3.81
N ALA A 140 16.64 18.21 -3.69
CA ALA A 140 16.73 17.07 -2.79
C ALA A 140 16.55 17.49 -1.32
N VAL A 141 15.69 16.76 -0.60
CA VAL A 141 15.41 16.97 0.82
C VAL A 141 16.46 16.22 1.64
N SER A 142 17.60 16.88 1.92
CA SER A 142 18.78 16.24 2.51
C SER A 142 18.58 15.63 3.89
N TYR A 143 17.63 16.15 4.68
CA TYR A 143 17.28 15.61 6.01
C TYR A 143 16.30 14.43 5.96
N LEU A 144 15.80 14.07 4.79
CA LEU A 144 14.93 12.91 4.56
C LEU A 144 15.49 12.03 3.43
N PRO A 145 16.68 11.44 3.57
CA PRO A 145 17.26 10.62 2.52
C PRO A 145 16.36 9.41 2.22
N ASN A 146 16.18 9.11 0.94
CA ASN A 146 15.51 7.89 0.47
C ASN A 146 16.42 7.17 -0.53
N PRO A 147 17.11 6.09 -0.13
CA PRO A 147 18.01 5.36 -1.01
C PRO A 147 17.28 4.48 -2.04
N TYR A 148 15.97 4.25 -1.88
CA TYR A 148 15.18 3.29 -2.66
C TYR A 148 14.16 3.95 -3.60
N ILE A 149 14.38 5.21 -3.99
CA ILE A 149 13.45 5.95 -4.87
C ILE A 149 13.24 5.20 -6.19
N GLU A 150 14.33 4.74 -6.83
CA GLU A 150 14.24 4.08 -8.14
C GLU A 150 13.57 2.71 -8.05
N GLU A 151 13.89 1.92 -7.05
CA GLU A 151 13.30 0.60 -6.82
C GLU A 151 11.80 0.71 -6.48
N ASN A 152 11.41 1.67 -5.65
CA ASN A 152 10.02 1.90 -5.31
C ASN A 152 9.21 2.43 -6.51
N LEU A 153 9.82 3.27 -7.35
CA LEU A 153 9.20 3.70 -8.61
C LEU A 153 9.06 2.53 -9.58
N ALA A 154 10.07 1.65 -9.69
CA ALA A 154 9.97 0.46 -10.52
C ALA A 154 8.85 -0.45 -10.04
N PHE A 155 8.70 -0.61 -8.72
CA PHE A 155 7.63 -1.40 -8.10
C PHE A 155 6.25 -0.83 -8.45
N SER A 156 6.01 0.45 -8.18
CA SER A 156 4.75 1.11 -8.53
C SER A 156 4.45 1.06 -10.02
N PHE A 157 5.47 1.24 -10.85
CA PHE A 157 5.32 1.23 -12.31
C PHE A 157 4.96 -0.17 -12.85
N GLN A 158 5.53 -1.22 -12.26
CA GLN A 158 5.17 -2.59 -12.64
C GLN A 158 3.77 -2.98 -12.15
N LEU A 159 3.37 -2.54 -10.95
CA LEU A 159 1.99 -2.70 -10.46
C LEU A 159 0.99 -2.02 -11.39
N GLU A 160 1.25 -0.77 -11.78
CA GLU A 160 0.40 -0.02 -12.73
C GLU A 160 0.34 -0.71 -14.09
N TYR A 161 1.48 -1.20 -14.58
CA TYR A 161 1.52 -1.94 -15.84
C TYR A 161 0.65 -3.21 -15.79
N GLN A 162 0.72 -3.98 -14.71
CA GLN A 162 -0.15 -5.15 -14.53
C GLN A 162 -1.62 -4.73 -14.42
N ALA A 163 -1.92 -3.66 -13.68
CA ALA A 163 -3.28 -3.12 -13.61
C ALA A 163 -3.81 -2.72 -14.99
N ALA A 164 -3.00 -2.02 -15.79
CA ALA A 164 -3.37 -1.63 -17.15
C ALA A 164 -3.67 -2.83 -18.07
N GLN A 165 -2.99 -3.94 -17.88
CA GLN A 165 -3.18 -5.16 -18.68
C GLN A 165 -4.43 -5.95 -18.28
N TYR A 166 -4.73 -6.05 -16.98
CA TYR A 166 -5.75 -6.97 -16.47
C TYR A 166 -6.97 -6.28 -15.88
N TYR A 167 -6.82 -5.02 -15.40
CA TYR A 167 -7.84 -4.22 -14.70
C TYR A 167 -7.73 -2.74 -15.08
N PRO A 168 -7.95 -2.36 -16.35
CA PRO A 168 -7.56 -1.05 -16.90
C PRO A 168 -8.18 0.15 -16.18
N ASP A 169 -9.36 0.00 -15.55
CA ASP A 169 -10.04 1.09 -14.84
C ASP A 169 -9.79 1.10 -13.32
N LEU A 170 -8.98 0.15 -12.82
CA LEU A 170 -8.72 -0.01 -11.39
C LEU A 170 -7.82 1.11 -10.84
N TYR A 171 -6.84 1.57 -11.61
CA TYR A 171 -5.80 2.48 -11.14
C TYR A 171 -6.05 3.94 -11.58
N ARG A 172 -5.60 4.86 -10.75
CA ARG A 172 -5.67 6.32 -10.99
C ARG A 172 -4.31 6.89 -11.42
N GLY A 173 -3.26 6.09 -11.39
CA GLY A 173 -1.90 6.46 -11.73
C GLY A 173 -0.92 6.37 -10.56
N ILE A 174 0.27 6.93 -10.77
CA ILE A 174 1.34 7.05 -9.79
C ILE A 174 1.43 8.49 -9.32
N TYR A 175 1.29 8.73 -8.01
CA TYR A 175 1.47 10.05 -7.41
C TYR A 175 2.90 10.21 -6.89
N LEU A 176 3.54 11.32 -7.25
CA LEU A 176 4.91 11.65 -6.86
C LEU A 176 4.91 12.77 -5.82
N ALA A 177 5.25 12.44 -4.59
CA ALA A 177 5.23 13.36 -3.46
C ALA A 177 6.64 13.82 -3.05
N GLY A 178 6.73 15.03 -2.53
CA GLY A 178 8.01 15.63 -2.17
C GLY A 178 8.69 15.05 -0.93
N LEU A 179 7.93 14.48 0.03
CA LEU A 179 8.46 13.84 1.23
C LEU A 179 8.67 12.33 1.01
N ARG A 180 9.20 11.60 1.99
CA ARG A 180 9.56 10.18 1.81
C ARG A 180 8.54 9.17 2.35
N TYR A 181 7.65 9.56 3.28
CA TYR A 181 6.53 8.74 3.79
C TYR A 181 6.94 7.31 4.23
N ASN A 182 8.05 7.16 4.93
CA ASN A 182 8.63 5.87 5.32
C ASN A 182 9.00 4.90 4.17
N LEU A 183 8.87 5.33 2.91
CA LEU A 183 9.23 4.52 1.73
C LEU A 183 10.75 4.34 1.54
N HIS A 184 11.55 4.86 2.47
CA HIS A 184 13.00 4.69 2.53
C HIS A 184 13.44 3.44 3.30
N LEU A 185 12.50 2.71 3.89
CA LEU A 185 12.81 1.58 4.78
C LEU A 185 13.14 0.30 4.03
N LYS A 186 12.58 0.11 2.84
CA LYS A 186 12.84 -1.05 1.98
C LYS A 186 12.70 -0.68 0.50
N PRO A 187 13.45 -1.36 -0.42
CA PRO A 187 13.01 -1.47 -1.80
C PRO A 187 11.69 -2.24 -1.87
N ARG A 188 10.83 -1.97 -2.83
CA ARG A 188 9.45 -2.48 -2.90
C ARG A 188 8.57 -2.00 -1.73
N ALA A 189 8.79 -0.76 -1.28
CA ALA A 189 7.86 -0.06 -0.39
C ALA A 189 6.85 0.73 -1.21
N LEU A 190 5.58 0.68 -0.81
CA LEU A 190 4.45 1.34 -1.45
C LEU A 190 3.55 1.97 -0.39
N LEU A 191 3.12 3.21 -0.62
CA LEU A 191 1.93 3.75 0.00
C LEU A 191 0.79 3.58 -0.99
N LEU A 192 -0.23 2.80 -0.62
CA LEU A 192 -1.38 2.48 -1.45
C LEU A 192 -2.60 3.24 -0.95
N GLU A 193 -3.13 4.13 -1.78
CA GLU A 193 -4.42 4.76 -1.55
C GLU A 193 -5.52 3.91 -2.19
N ALA A 194 -6.38 3.32 -1.37
CA ALA A 194 -7.49 2.48 -1.79
C ALA A 194 -8.82 3.22 -1.64
N GLY A 195 -9.35 3.73 -2.72
CA GLY A 195 -10.55 4.58 -2.72
C GLY A 195 -10.35 5.87 -1.91
N ALA A 196 -11.45 6.39 -1.35
CA ALA A 196 -11.49 7.59 -0.53
C ALA A 196 -12.60 7.49 0.53
N GLN A 197 -12.76 8.54 1.37
CA GLN A 197 -13.83 8.61 2.37
C GLN A 197 -15.26 8.51 1.80
N THR A 198 -15.40 8.72 0.51
CA THR A 198 -16.68 8.65 -0.22
C THR A 198 -17.03 7.25 -0.73
N ASN A 199 -16.08 6.32 -0.65
CA ASN A 199 -16.32 4.91 -0.99
C ASN A 199 -16.96 4.15 0.17
N THR A 200 -17.65 3.06 -0.14
CA THR A 200 -18.11 2.09 0.85
C THR A 200 -16.99 1.13 1.25
N VAL A 201 -17.10 0.52 2.43
CA VAL A 201 -16.19 -0.54 2.91
C VAL A 201 -16.13 -1.69 1.89
N GLU A 202 -17.28 -2.08 1.32
CA GLU A 202 -17.38 -3.15 0.33
C GLU A 202 -16.61 -2.83 -0.95
N GLU A 203 -16.74 -1.61 -1.49
CA GLU A 203 -16.02 -1.18 -2.68
C GLU A 203 -14.50 -1.26 -2.49
N VAL A 204 -14.01 -0.88 -1.31
CA VAL A 204 -12.59 -0.89 -1.01
C VAL A 204 -12.08 -2.32 -0.77
N ARG A 205 -12.84 -3.17 -0.10
CA ARG A 205 -12.53 -4.59 0.02
C ARG A 205 -12.51 -5.30 -1.34
N ASN A 206 -13.44 -4.98 -2.22
CA ASN A 206 -13.46 -5.51 -3.59
C ASN A 206 -12.20 -5.11 -4.38
N ALA A 207 -11.60 -3.96 -4.10
CA ALA A 207 -10.36 -3.52 -4.75
C ALA A 207 -9.14 -4.34 -4.31
N MET A 208 -9.17 -4.99 -3.15
CA MET A 208 -8.07 -5.83 -2.67
C MET A 208 -7.92 -7.13 -3.46
N GLU A 209 -9.00 -7.65 -4.04
CA GLU A 209 -8.92 -8.85 -4.91
C GLU A 209 -8.03 -8.62 -6.14
N PRO A 210 -8.31 -7.63 -7.01
CA PRO A 210 -7.44 -7.32 -8.15
C PRO A 210 -6.07 -6.77 -7.72
N PHE A 211 -5.97 -6.05 -6.58
CA PHE A 211 -4.67 -5.60 -6.09
C PHE A 211 -3.77 -6.77 -5.70
N ALA A 212 -4.28 -7.76 -4.97
CA ALA A 212 -3.53 -8.95 -4.61
C ALA A 212 -3.08 -9.75 -5.84
N ASP A 213 -3.91 -9.81 -6.90
CA ASP A 213 -3.53 -10.45 -8.16
C ASP A 213 -2.39 -9.71 -8.87
N ILE A 214 -2.46 -8.39 -9.04
CA ILE A 214 -1.39 -7.64 -9.69
C ILE A 214 -0.09 -7.65 -8.86
N LEU A 215 -0.20 -7.60 -7.54
CA LEU A 215 0.95 -7.74 -6.65
C LEU A 215 1.62 -9.10 -6.83
N ASN A 216 0.86 -10.18 -6.79
CA ASN A 216 1.39 -11.53 -7.01
C ASN A 216 2.04 -11.67 -8.40
N ARG A 217 1.49 -11.07 -9.46
CA ARG A 217 2.09 -11.08 -10.81
C ARG A 217 3.46 -10.40 -10.83
N VAL A 218 3.59 -9.24 -10.18
CA VAL A 218 4.87 -8.55 -10.06
C VAL A 218 5.87 -9.37 -9.25
N LEU A 219 5.46 -9.92 -8.11
CA LEU A 219 6.35 -10.67 -7.22
C LEU A 219 6.71 -12.07 -7.74
N LYS A 220 5.89 -12.66 -8.60
CA LYS A 220 6.26 -13.89 -9.32
C LYS A 220 7.38 -13.67 -10.33
N GLY A 221 7.52 -12.44 -10.80
CA GLY A 221 8.31 -12.14 -11.98
C GLY A 221 7.62 -12.61 -13.27
N SER A 222 8.03 -12.07 -14.41
CA SER A 222 7.71 -12.69 -15.68
C SER A 222 8.36 -14.08 -15.69
N ASP A 223 7.57 -15.15 -15.85
CA ASP A 223 8.12 -16.40 -16.33
C ASP A 223 8.92 -16.01 -17.57
N LYS A 224 10.23 -16.15 -17.53
CA LYS A 224 11.06 -16.11 -18.72
C LYS A 224 10.61 -17.34 -19.49
N GLU A 225 9.59 -17.15 -20.35
CA GLU A 225 9.34 -18.14 -21.40
C GLU A 225 10.65 -18.28 -22.16
N GLY A 226 11.29 -19.43 -21.94
CA GLY A 226 12.50 -19.85 -22.60
C GLY A 226 12.24 -20.23 -24.06
#